data_757842cc0049feb68549b2adaf873d51
#
_entry.id   757842cc0049feb68549b2adaf873d51
#
_cell.length_a   1.000
_cell.length_b   1.000
_cell.length_c   1.000
_cell.angle_alpha   90.00
_cell.angle_beta   90.00
_cell.angle_gamma   90.00
#
_symmetry.space_group_name_H-M   'P 1'
#
loop_
_entity.id
_entity.type
_entity.pdbx_description
1 polymer ?
#
loop_
_entity_poly.entity_id
_entity_poly.type
_entity_poly.pdbx_seq_one_letter_code
_entity_poly.pdbx_strand_id
1 'polypeptide(L)'
;KNGRRGSTFFFSTTAYDMARRIQDEAAPATIPLYVGHDTQTDTIFPLFQAWESENSVSRYVDLLLAMLAATASQGLAAANSEPAPSLRAFVEDVRRHFPPVDGSRDMGGDIDKLADAFGAAVMGDSDAFGLPKLD
;
A
#
# COMPACT_ATOMS: atom_id res chain seq x y z
N LYS A 1 21.61 26.22 -8.84
CA LYS A 1 20.21 25.96 -9.24
C LYS A 1 19.62 25.00 -8.21
N ASN A 2 18.94 25.53 -7.18
CA ASN A 2 18.17 24.73 -6.24
C ASN A 2 16.90 24.24 -6.96
N GLY A 3 16.98 23.11 -7.63
CA GLY A 3 15.79 22.42 -8.09
C GLY A 3 14.93 22.08 -6.87
N ARG A 4 13.69 22.56 -6.85
CA ARG A 4 12.70 22.13 -5.86
C ARG A 4 12.49 20.64 -6.07
N ARG A 5 13.14 19.83 -5.22
CA ARG A 5 12.93 18.39 -5.20
C ARG A 5 11.50 18.17 -4.76
N GLY A 6 10.73 17.46 -5.56
CA GLY A 6 9.37 17.05 -5.19
C GLY A 6 9.38 16.37 -3.82
N SER A 7 8.51 16.80 -2.94
CA SER A 7 8.50 16.30 -1.56
C SER A 7 7.48 15.18 -1.41
N THR A 8 7.94 14.02 -0.97
CA THR A 8 7.11 12.91 -0.50
C THR A 8 6.75 13.04 0.99
N PHE A 9 6.97 14.23 1.57
CA PHE A 9 6.74 14.49 3.00
C PHE A 9 5.31 14.15 3.44
N PHE A 10 4.31 14.44 2.60
CA PHE A 10 2.92 14.13 2.91
C PHE A 10 2.64 12.64 3.04
N PHE A 11 3.43 11.77 2.43
CA PHE A 11 3.26 10.33 2.57
C PHE A 11 3.49 9.84 4.00
N SER A 12 4.39 10.47 4.76
CA SER A 12 4.64 10.09 6.15
C SER A 12 3.41 10.29 7.04
N THR A 13 2.70 11.41 6.86
CA THR A 13 1.49 11.71 7.63
C THR A 13 0.35 10.76 7.24
N THR A 14 0.16 10.54 5.94
CA THR A 14 -0.86 9.62 5.43
C THR A 14 -0.56 8.18 5.84
N ALA A 15 0.70 7.75 5.78
CA ALA A 15 1.12 6.43 6.23
C ALA A 15 0.86 6.21 7.73
N TYR A 16 1.09 7.23 8.55
CA TYR A 16 0.77 7.16 9.97
C TYR A 16 -0.74 6.99 10.23
N ASP A 17 -1.58 7.75 9.53
CA ASP A 17 -3.04 7.62 9.64
C ASP A 17 -3.51 6.22 9.20
N MET A 18 -2.98 5.72 8.09
CA MET A 18 -3.28 4.37 7.61
C MET A 18 -2.83 3.28 8.59
N ALA A 19 -1.64 3.39 9.16
CA ALA A 19 -1.15 2.44 10.17
C ALA A 19 -2.07 2.41 11.40
N ARG A 20 -2.57 3.57 11.81
CA ARG A 20 -3.55 3.66 12.89
C ARG A 20 -4.88 3.00 12.53
N ARG A 21 -5.38 3.24 11.32
CA ARG A 21 -6.62 2.58 10.83
C ARG A 21 -6.47 1.05 10.78
N ILE A 22 -5.30 0.56 10.34
CA ILE A 22 -5.01 -0.88 10.38
C ILE A 22 -5.09 -1.42 11.82
N GLN A 23 -4.56 -0.70 12.80
CA GLN A 23 -4.65 -1.11 14.21
C GLN A 23 -6.09 -1.13 14.71
N ASP A 24 -6.89 -0.13 14.35
CA ASP A 24 -8.29 -0.03 14.74
C ASP A 24 -9.12 -1.16 14.09
N GLU A 25 -8.90 -1.44 12.80
CA GLU A 25 -9.59 -2.50 12.05
C GLU A 25 -9.12 -3.92 12.42
N ALA A 26 -7.88 -4.07 12.86
CA ALA A 26 -7.34 -5.35 13.30
C ALA A 26 -7.84 -5.77 14.70
N ALA A 27 -8.66 -4.95 15.35
CA ALA A 27 -9.30 -5.33 16.59
C ALA A 27 -10.19 -6.57 16.35
N PRO A 28 -10.16 -7.59 17.26
CA PRO A 28 -10.94 -8.81 17.06
C PRO A 28 -12.44 -8.52 16.95
N ALA A 29 -13.06 -8.90 15.84
CA ALA A 29 -14.50 -8.73 15.59
C ALA A 29 -15.39 -9.47 16.61
N THR A 30 -14.80 -10.35 17.42
CA THR A 30 -15.46 -11.11 18.48
C THR A 30 -15.60 -10.36 19.81
N ILE A 31 -14.95 -9.20 19.95
CA ILE A 31 -14.98 -8.41 21.20
C ILE A 31 -16.34 -7.72 21.46
N PRO A 32 -17.03 -7.14 20.48
CA PRO A 32 -18.38 -6.64 20.71
C PRO A 32 -19.37 -7.81 20.71
N LEU A 33 -19.36 -8.62 21.74
CA LEU A 33 -20.40 -9.62 22.00
C LEU A 33 -21.70 -8.90 22.35
N TYR A 34 -22.47 -8.57 21.31
CA TYR A 34 -23.89 -8.35 21.50
C TYR A 34 -24.56 -9.71 21.60
N VAL A 35 -24.85 -10.14 22.82
CA VAL A 35 -25.64 -11.35 23.09
C VAL A 35 -27.09 -11.02 22.76
N GLY A 36 -27.46 -11.09 21.49
CA GLY A 36 -28.85 -11.07 21.06
C GLY A 36 -29.55 -12.37 21.48
N HIS A 37 -30.86 -12.30 21.66
CA HIS A 37 -31.69 -13.43 22.12
C HIS A 37 -31.82 -14.61 21.12
N ASP A 38 -31.18 -14.55 19.93
CA ASP A 38 -31.28 -15.57 18.88
C ASP A 38 -29.90 -16.04 18.43
N THR A 39 -29.52 -17.22 18.92
CA THR A 39 -28.19 -17.82 18.77
C THR A 39 -27.78 -18.18 17.34
N GLN A 40 -28.67 -18.17 16.36
CA GLN A 40 -28.33 -18.51 14.96
C GLN A 40 -27.89 -17.30 14.13
N THR A 41 -28.35 -16.11 14.45
CA THR A 41 -28.03 -14.89 13.71
C THR A 41 -26.68 -14.31 14.14
N ASP A 42 -26.28 -14.55 15.38
CA ASP A 42 -25.06 -13.97 15.96
C ASP A 42 -23.77 -14.56 15.39
N THR A 43 -23.84 -15.77 14.79
CA THR A 43 -22.67 -16.44 14.22
C THR A 43 -22.28 -15.89 12.84
N ILE A 44 -23.19 -15.23 12.13
CA ILE A 44 -22.96 -14.74 10.77
C ILE A 44 -22.36 -13.32 10.79
N PHE A 45 -22.78 -12.48 11.74
CA PHE A 45 -22.34 -11.09 11.85
C PHE A 45 -20.83 -10.94 12.06
N PRO A 46 -20.18 -11.65 12.99
CA PRO A 46 -18.74 -11.55 13.20
C PRO A 46 -17.91 -11.95 11.97
N LEU A 47 -18.37 -12.90 11.18
CA LEU A 47 -17.67 -13.35 9.96
C LEU A 47 -17.70 -12.29 8.87
N PHE A 48 -18.84 -11.65 8.63
CA PHE A 48 -18.92 -10.56 7.66
C PHE A 48 -18.11 -9.35 8.10
N GLN A 49 -18.16 -8.97 9.35
CA GLN A 49 -17.38 -7.89 9.90
C GLN A 49 -15.88 -8.20 9.82
N ALA A 50 -15.47 -9.41 10.16
CA ALA A 50 -14.08 -9.84 10.04
C ALA A 50 -13.60 -9.79 8.58
N TRP A 51 -14.43 -10.22 7.62
CA TRP A 51 -14.11 -10.14 6.20
C TRP A 51 -14.01 -8.70 5.70
N GLU A 52 -14.92 -7.81 6.11
CA GLU A 52 -14.85 -6.38 5.76
C GLU A 52 -13.59 -5.73 6.35
N SER A 53 -13.27 -6.02 7.61
CA SER A 53 -12.04 -5.53 8.26
C SER A 53 -10.79 -6.06 7.56
N GLU A 54 -10.74 -7.34 7.17
CA GLU A 54 -9.65 -7.93 6.42
C GLU A 54 -9.43 -7.22 5.07
N ASN A 55 -10.50 -6.97 4.32
CA ASN A 55 -10.43 -6.23 3.06
C ASN A 55 -9.90 -4.81 3.25
N SER A 56 -10.36 -4.12 4.30
CA SER A 56 -9.89 -2.76 4.61
C SER A 56 -8.42 -2.75 4.99
N VAL A 57 -7.98 -3.68 5.84
CA VAL A 57 -6.58 -3.83 6.25
C VAL A 57 -5.69 -4.14 5.05
N SER A 58 -6.10 -5.09 4.20
CA SER A 58 -5.37 -5.44 2.98
C SER A 58 -5.17 -4.22 2.08
N ARG A 59 -6.23 -3.46 1.83
CA ARG A 59 -6.14 -2.22 1.02
C ARG A 59 -5.18 -1.20 1.63
N TYR A 60 -5.21 -0.99 2.94
CA TYR A 60 -4.29 -0.06 3.61
C TYR A 60 -2.85 -0.54 3.53
N VAL A 61 -2.60 -1.84 3.63
CA VAL A 61 -1.26 -2.42 3.46
C VAL A 61 -0.75 -2.18 2.04
N ASP A 62 -1.54 -2.42 1.01
CA ASP A 62 -1.17 -2.16 -0.39
C ASP A 62 -0.81 -0.69 -0.62
N LEU A 63 -1.60 0.23 -0.06
CA LEU A 63 -1.33 1.67 -0.13
C LEU A 63 -0.03 2.05 0.60
N LEU A 64 0.25 1.47 1.77
CA LEU A 64 1.49 1.70 2.50
C LEU A 64 2.71 1.19 1.72
N LEU A 65 2.61 0.01 1.12
CA LEU A 65 3.67 -0.56 0.27
C LEU A 65 3.89 0.31 -0.97
N ALA A 66 2.82 0.79 -1.60
CA ALA A 66 2.91 1.70 -2.74
C ALA A 66 3.62 3.01 -2.37
N MET A 67 3.28 3.63 -1.23
CA MET A 67 3.95 4.83 -0.74
C MET A 67 5.43 4.58 -0.42
N LEU A 68 5.75 3.44 0.18
CA LEU A 68 7.13 3.06 0.48
C LEU A 68 7.95 2.90 -0.81
N ALA A 69 7.43 2.16 -1.79
CA ALA A 69 8.07 1.93 -3.07
C ALA A 69 8.25 3.25 -3.86
N ALA A 70 7.22 4.09 -3.91
CA ALA A 70 7.27 5.40 -4.52
C ALA A 70 8.32 6.30 -3.87
N THR A 71 8.38 6.31 -2.52
CA THR A 71 9.36 7.10 -1.77
C THR A 71 10.78 6.61 -2.02
N ALA A 72 11.01 5.30 -2.02
CA ALA A 72 12.31 4.71 -2.32
C ALA A 72 12.76 5.02 -3.75
N SER A 73 11.85 4.87 -4.74
CA SER A 73 12.11 5.22 -6.13
C SER A 73 12.45 6.70 -6.30
N GLN A 74 11.73 7.59 -5.60
CA GLN A 74 11.99 9.03 -5.59
C GLN A 74 13.35 9.33 -4.94
N GLY A 75 13.71 8.63 -3.87
CA GLY A 75 15.02 8.77 -3.22
C GLY A 75 16.17 8.42 -4.16
N LEU A 76 16.05 7.33 -4.92
CA LEU A 76 17.03 6.94 -5.94
C LEU A 76 17.17 8.01 -7.03
N ALA A 77 16.03 8.52 -7.53
CA ALA A 77 16.02 9.58 -8.54
C ALA A 77 16.65 10.89 -8.01
N ALA A 78 16.30 11.29 -6.78
CA ALA A 78 16.86 12.49 -6.16
C ALA A 78 18.36 12.40 -5.87
N ALA A 79 18.85 11.19 -5.54
CA ALA A 79 20.27 10.92 -5.32
C ALA A 79 21.04 10.69 -6.62
N ASN A 80 20.36 10.62 -7.76
CA ASN A 80 20.92 10.23 -9.05
C ASN A 80 21.67 8.89 -8.96
N SER A 81 21.09 7.94 -8.21
CA SER A 81 21.67 6.63 -7.93
C SER A 81 20.92 5.54 -8.70
N GLU A 82 21.69 4.57 -9.18
CA GLU A 82 21.15 3.38 -9.81
C GLU A 82 20.70 2.36 -8.75
N PRO A 83 19.56 1.67 -8.95
CA PRO A 83 19.17 0.57 -8.10
C PRO A 83 20.11 -0.62 -8.26
N ALA A 84 20.19 -1.49 -7.24
CA ALA A 84 20.88 -2.77 -7.36
C ALA A 84 20.36 -3.56 -8.58
N PRO A 85 21.21 -4.31 -9.28
CA PRO A 85 20.82 -5.04 -10.50
C PRO A 85 19.59 -5.91 -10.32
N SER A 86 19.45 -6.58 -9.17
CA SER A 86 18.28 -7.41 -8.81
C SER A 86 16.98 -6.65 -8.62
N LEU A 87 17.05 -5.35 -8.33
CA LEU A 87 15.87 -4.50 -8.10
C LEU A 87 15.54 -3.58 -9.29
N ARG A 88 16.35 -3.62 -10.37
CA ARG A 88 16.18 -2.71 -11.49
C ARG A 88 14.81 -2.85 -12.15
N ALA A 89 14.40 -4.08 -12.46
CA ALA A 89 13.09 -4.34 -13.06
C ALA A 89 11.95 -3.86 -12.16
N PHE A 90 12.03 -4.15 -10.86
CA PHE A 90 11.03 -3.67 -9.88
C PHE A 90 10.94 -2.15 -9.84
N VAL A 91 12.07 -1.44 -9.79
CA VAL A 91 12.08 0.03 -9.78
C VAL A 91 11.55 0.62 -11.09
N GLU A 92 11.81 -0.02 -12.23
CA GLU A 92 11.24 0.38 -13.52
C GLU A 92 9.72 0.22 -13.52
N ASP A 93 9.20 -0.86 -12.96
CA ASP A 93 7.75 -1.10 -12.83
C ASP A 93 7.10 -0.08 -11.92
N VAL A 94 7.68 0.20 -10.75
CA VAL A 94 7.22 1.28 -9.86
C VAL A 94 7.17 2.61 -10.62
N ARG A 95 8.20 2.95 -11.40
CA ARG A 95 8.27 4.20 -12.16
C ARG A 95 7.26 4.31 -13.30
N ARG A 96 6.76 3.20 -13.83
CA ARG A 96 5.64 3.23 -14.78
C ARG A 96 4.35 3.72 -14.16
N HIS A 97 4.08 3.35 -12.91
CA HIS A 97 2.87 3.75 -12.18
C HIS A 97 3.07 5.08 -11.43
N PHE A 98 4.27 5.29 -10.90
CA PHE A 98 4.65 6.49 -10.15
C PHE A 98 5.94 7.09 -10.73
N PRO A 99 5.87 7.91 -11.77
CA PRO A 99 7.04 8.59 -12.33
C PRO A 99 7.71 9.50 -11.30
N PRO A 100 9.04 9.71 -11.36
CA PRO A 100 9.75 10.63 -10.48
C PRO A 100 9.13 12.03 -10.51
N VAL A 101 9.12 12.68 -9.35
CA VAL A 101 8.46 13.98 -9.15
C VAL A 101 9.51 15.09 -9.15
N ASP A 102 9.48 15.93 -10.18
CA ASP A 102 10.38 17.08 -10.32
C ASP A 102 9.76 18.41 -9.87
N GLY A 103 8.47 18.42 -9.56
CA GLY A 103 7.71 19.60 -9.16
C GLY A 103 6.52 19.28 -8.30
N SER A 104 5.52 20.15 -8.28
CA SER A 104 4.23 19.92 -7.61
C SER A 104 3.26 19.29 -8.60
N ARG A 105 2.73 18.10 -8.28
CA ARG A 105 1.66 17.45 -9.01
C ARG A 105 0.78 16.66 -8.04
N ASP A 106 -0.42 16.32 -8.47
CA ASP A 106 -1.24 15.35 -7.75
C ASP A 106 -0.61 13.96 -7.86
N MET A 107 -0.40 13.32 -6.71
CA MET A 107 0.24 12.01 -6.59
C MET A 107 -0.74 10.93 -6.12
N GLY A 108 -1.94 11.32 -5.67
CA GLY A 108 -2.91 10.37 -5.10
C GLY A 108 -3.30 9.29 -6.10
N GLY A 109 -3.71 9.69 -7.30
CA GLY A 109 -4.12 8.74 -8.34
C GLY A 109 -3.00 7.80 -8.81
N ASP A 110 -1.74 8.22 -8.74
CA ASP A 110 -0.61 7.35 -9.09
C ASP A 110 -0.33 6.33 -7.98
N ILE A 111 -0.47 6.73 -6.72
CA ILE A 111 -0.35 5.82 -5.58
C ILE A 111 -1.47 4.77 -5.60
N ASP A 112 -2.71 5.15 -5.91
CA ASP A 112 -3.81 4.21 -6.05
C ASP A 112 -3.54 3.16 -7.12
N LYS A 113 -3.09 3.58 -8.30
CA LYS A 113 -2.72 2.66 -9.39
C LYS A 113 -1.59 1.72 -9.01
N LEU A 114 -0.59 2.21 -8.28
CA LEU A 114 0.53 1.40 -7.82
C LEU A 114 0.07 0.38 -6.76
N ALA A 115 -0.82 0.76 -5.85
CA ALA A 115 -1.42 -0.13 -4.87
C ALA A 115 -2.29 -1.21 -5.53
N ASP A 116 -3.10 -0.85 -6.53
CA ASP A 116 -3.90 -1.80 -7.30
C ASP A 116 -3.02 -2.81 -8.03
N ALA A 117 -1.89 -2.36 -8.58
CA ALA A 117 -0.94 -3.24 -9.25
C ALA A 117 -0.26 -4.20 -8.26
N PHE A 118 0.04 -3.79 -7.02
CA PHE A 118 0.53 -4.68 -5.98
C PHE A 118 -0.52 -5.73 -5.57
N GLY A 119 -1.76 -5.33 -5.35
CA GLY A 119 -2.85 -6.25 -5.04
C GLY A 119 -3.06 -7.28 -6.15
N ALA A 120 -3.01 -6.89 -7.42
CA ALA A 120 -3.12 -7.80 -8.55
C ALA A 120 -1.96 -8.80 -8.61
N ALA A 121 -0.72 -8.37 -8.32
CA ALA A 121 0.45 -9.24 -8.30
C ALA A 121 0.35 -10.34 -7.22
N VAL A 122 -0.22 -10.01 -6.05
CA VAL A 122 -0.44 -10.99 -4.96
C VAL A 122 -1.49 -12.03 -5.35
N MET A 123 -2.49 -11.65 -6.14
CA MET A 123 -3.59 -12.54 -6.53
C MET A 123 -3.25 -13.56 -7.64
N GLY A 124 -2.02 -13.59 -8.11
CA GLY A 124 -1.53 -14.65 -9.02
C GLY A 124 -1.01 -14.16 -10.36
N ASP A 125 -1.00 -12.85 -10.60
CA ASP A 125 -0.34 -12.26 -11.76
C ASP A 125 1.09 -11.84 -11.37
N SER A 126 1.90 -12.86 -10.99
CA SER A 126 3.26 -12.68 -10.49
C SER A 126 4.23 -12.03 -11.49
N ASP A 127 3.83 -11.94 -12.76
CA ASP A 127 4.59 -11.25 -13.80
C ASP A 127 4.31 -9.73 -13.83
N ALA A 128 3.34 -9.25 -13.04
CA ALA A 128 2.97 -7.84 -12.99
C ALA A 128 4.05 -6.94 -12.39
N PHE A 129 4.93 -7.48 -11.55
CA PHE A 129 6.11 -6.80 -11.01
C PHE A 129 7.34 -7.69 -11.12
N GLY A 130 8.43 -7.14 -11.67
CA GLY A 130 9.73 -7.80 -11.74
C GLY A 130 10.35 -8.00 -10.36
N LEU A 131 9.65 -8.71 -9.48
CA LEU A 131 10.17 -9.07 -8.17
C LEU A 131 11.32 -10.07 -8.31
N PRO A 132 12.44 -9.90 -7.57
CA PRO A 132 13.50 -10.88 -7.55
C PRO A 132 12.92 -12.20 -7.03
N LYS A 133 13.19 -13.31 -7.75
CA LYS A 133 12.87 -14.64 -7.24
C LYS A 133 13.74 -14.86 -5.99
N LEU A 134 13.10 -15.16 -4.89
CA LEU A 134 13.79 -15.59 -3.68
C LEU A 134 14.20 -17.04 -3.91
N ASP A 135 15.51 -17.28 -4.02
CA ASP A 135 16.11 -18.62 -4.06
C ASP A 135 16.05 -19.27 -2.68
#